data_97ebe71174c2f91c581b0f446262169d
#
_entry.id   97ebe71174c2f91c581b0f446262169d
#
_cell.length_a   1.000
_cell.length_b   1.000
_cell.length_c   1.000
_cell.angle_alpha   90.00
_cell.angle_beta   90.00
_cell.angle_gamma   90.00
#
_symmetry.space_group_name_H-M   'P 1'
#
loop_
_entity.id
_entity.type
_entity.pdbx_description
1 polymer ?
#
loop_
_entity_poly.entity_id
_entity_poly.type
_entity_poly.pdbx_seq_one_letter_code
_entity_poly.pdbx_strand_id
1 'polypeptide(L)'
;AGAAWPQTGAAAQQDTRISLDWRLEPTASGPWQLRAAGRLDVRSRPAPMQEHTVHTLKDAVLGYTASPQVLVEAGRIRLRQGVALGYNPTDFFRDGSVRSEVSMDPASLRENRQGSGMVRVQQLGADGAWLFAYSPRLAQRKPAPSGWHPDWGATNHQHRALLAFAPRWGESLSAQGLLHLRQGHSAQWGLNLSGLVDQATVAHLEWAAGQARTQWHEALDLPGPQRWRHRLAAGATHTTRHKLTLTAELHYNGTAPGRSAWQALRGEPLPAYLQYRAWSLQALEPPTRWALFFHATWKDALMPGLDLSSLWHLDRVDTSRRFWLEARYRGKAFDVALQWQRNHGAPLSQFGLWPAARRWELSVRRYF
;
A
#
# COMPACT_ATOMS: atom_id res chain seq x y z
N ALA A 1 16.34 -6.58 -14.90
CA ALA A 1 15.63 -6.81 -16.17
C ALA A 1 14.41 -7.69 -15.92
N GLY A 2 13.34 -7.44 -16.62
CA GLY A 2 12.11 -8.21 -16.51
C GLY A 2 11.56 -8.57 -17.89
N ALA A 3 10.86 -9.71 -17.98
CA ALA A 3 10.12 -10.12 -19.15
C ALA A 3 8.67 -10.40 -18.77
N ALA A 4 7.73 -9.90 -19.55
CA ALA A 4 6.29 -10.03 -19.34
C ALA A 4 5.63 -10.63 -20.59
N TRP A 5 4.72 -11.59 -20.39
CA TRP A 5 3.96 -12.22 -21.46
C TRP A 5 2.51 -11.73 -21.40
N PRO A 6 1.99 -11.15 -22.49
CA PRO A 6 0.61 -10.68 -22.54
C PRO A 6 -0.38 -11.83 -22.49
N GLN A 7 -1.63 -11.54 -22.14
CA GLN A 7 -2.71 -12.53 -22.08
C GLN A 7 -3.21 -12.96 -23.47
N THR A 8 -2.93 -12.17 -24.50
CA THR A 8 -3.34 -12.41 -25.88
C THR A 8 -2.11 -12.56 -26.74
N GLY A 9 -1.63 -13.74 -27.01
CA GLY A 9 -0.66 -14.15 -28.06
C GLY A 9 0.43 -13.18 -28.59
N ALA A 10 0.56 -11.98 -28.07
CA ALA A 10 1.57 -11.00 -28.47
C ALA A 10 2.97 -11.37 -27.94
N ALA A 11 4.01 -10.87 -28.58
CA ALA A 11 5.40 -11.15 -28.21
C ALA A 11 5.73 -10.68 -26.77
N ALA A 12 6.64 -11.41 -26.11
CA ALA A 12 7.12 -11.04 -24.78
C ALA A 12 7.76 -9.64 -24.80
N GLN A 13 7.36 -8.78 -23.87
CA GLN A 13 7.96 -7.46 -23.71
C GLN A 13 9.08 -7.55 -22.67
N GLN A 14 10.24 -7.00 -23.03
CA GLN A 14 11.37 -6.86 -22.11
C GLN A 14 11.48 -5.41 -21.67
N ASP A 15 11.69 -5.19 -20.38
CA ASP A 15 11.94 -3.88 -19.79
C ASP A 15 13.12 -3.96 -18.84
N THR A 16 13.90 -2.90 -18.81
CA THR A 16 15.01 -2.73 -17.86
C THR A 16 14.76 -1.51 -17.02
N ARG A 17 14.89 -1.65 -15.71
CA ARG A 17 14.79 -0.57 -14.75
C ARG A 17 16.08 -0.44 -13.96
N ILE A 18 16.56 0.79 -13.84
CA ILE A 18 17.63 1.17 -12.91
C ILE A 18 16.98 2.02 -11.84
N SER A 19 17.30 1.76 -10.58
CA SER A 19 16.71 2.48 -9.46
C SER A 19 17.78 2.86 -8.45
N LEU A 20 17.69 4.09 -7.93
CA LEU A 20 18.51 4.61 -6.85
C LEU A 20 17.63 4.99 -5.68
N ASP A 21 17.75 4.27 -4.57
CA ASP A 21 17.17 4.67 -3.29
C ASP A 21 18.18 5.50 -2.52
N TRP A 22 17.75 6.64 -1.98
CA TRP A 22 18.58 7.52 -1.18
C TRP A 22 17.88 7.89 0.11
N ARG A 23 18.66 8.07 1.18
CA ARG A 23 18.20 8.49 2.49
C ARG A 23 19.23 9.42 3.12
N LEU A 24 18.76 10.50 3.71
CA LEU A 24 19.54 11.50 4.40
C LEU A 24 18.94 11.72 5.78
N GLU A 25 19.70 11.41 6.82
CA GLU A 25 19.36 11.62 8.23
C GLU A 25 20.59 12.18 8.93
N PRO A 26 20.87 13.49 8.79
CA PRO A 26 22.03 14.09 9.42
C PRO A 26 21.88 13.99 10.95
N THR A 27 22.98 13.72 11.64
CA THR A 27 23.02 13.75 13.09
C THR A 27 22.75 15.20 13.54
N ALA A 28 21.59 15.39 14.20
CA ALA A 28 21.23 16.71 14.71
C ALA A 28 21.70 16.85 16.16
N SER A 29 22.19 18.04 16.51
CA SER A 29 22.39 18.44 17.90
C SER A 29 21.12 19.14 18.39
N GLY A 30 20.61 18.75 19.58
CA GLY A 30 19.45 19.36 20.19
C GLY A 30 18.10 18.72 19.77
N PRO A 31 16.97 19.46 19.93
CA PRO A 31 15.63 18.89 19.78
C PRO A 31 15.18 18.74 18.32
N TRP A 32 15.95 19.19 17.34
CA TRP A 32 15.61 19.17 15.93
C TRP A 32 16.07 17.90 15.24
N GLN A 33 15.27 17.40 14.31
CA GLN A 33 15.55 16.24 13.49
C GLN A 33 15.22 16.56 12.03
N LEU A 34 16.08 16.17 11.10
CA LEU A 34 15.83 16.28 9.67
C LEU A 34 15.88 14.87 9.06
N ARG A 35 14.89 14.53 8.26
CA ARG A 35 14.87 13.28 7.51
C ARG A 35 14.40 13.54 6.08
N ALA A 36 15.17 13.06 5.10
CA ALA A 36 14.76 13.04 3.72
C ALA A 36 15.05 11.68 3.09
N ALA A 37 14.14 11.17 2.28
CA ALA A 37 14.30 9.91 1.57
C ALA A 37 13.58 9.95 0.23
N GLY A 38 14.15 9.32 -0.77
CA GLY A 38 13.54 9.24 -2.07
C GLY A 38 14.04 8.07 -2.88
N ARG A 39 13.47 7.94 -4.07
CA ARG A 39 13.82 6.93 -5.05
C ARG A 39 13.75 7.52 -6.46
N LEU A 40 14.75 7.25 -7.25
CA LEU A 40 14.79 7.55 -8.67
C LEU A 40 14.68 6.24 -9.44
N ASP A 41 13.68 6.12 -10.31
CA ASP A 41 13.49 5.00 -11.23
C ASP A 41 13.70 5.49 -12.66
N VAL A 42 14.54 4.79 -13.43
CA VAL A 42 14.74 5.00 -14.86
C VAL A 42 14.38 3.71 -15.58
N ARG A 43 13.48 3.77 -16.57
CA ARG A 43 13.00 2.62 -17.33
C ARG A 43 13.35 2.75 -18.80
N SER A 44 13.75 1.62 -19.41
CA SER A 44 14.04 1.57 -20.86
C SER A 44 12.77 1.66 -21.71
N ARG A 45 11.67 1.05 -21.24
CA ARG A 45 10.38 0.99 -21.92
C ARG A 45 9.26 1.20 -20.89
N PRO A 46 8.87 2.45 -20.60
CA PRO A 46 7.74 2.70 -19.72
C PRO A 46 6.45 2.20 -20.37
N ALA A 47 5.49 1.78 -19.53
CA ALA A 47 4.14 1.51 -20.01
C ALA A 47 3.52 2.79 -20.64
N PRO A 48 2.52 2.68 -21.51
CA PRO A 48 1.83 3.85 -22.05
C PRO A 48 1.44 4.84 -20.95
N MET A 49 1.68 6.11 -21.17
CA MET A 49 1.44 7.21 -20.22
C MET A 49 2.35 7.23 -18.97
N GLN A 50 3.40 6.39 -18.90
CA GLN A 50 4.40 6.47 -17.84
C GLN A 50 5.66 7.20 -18.35
N GLU A 51 6.29 7.95 -17.46
CA GLU A 51 7.56 8.62 -17.74
C GLU A 51 8.74 7.64 -17.72
N HIS A 52 9.75 7.89 -18.55
CA HIS A 52 11.00 7.13 -18.53
C HIS A 52 11.73 7.28 -17.19
N THR A 53 11.68 8.47 -16.60
CA THR A 53 12.34 8.79 -15.33
C THR A 53 11.32 9.27 -14.33
N VAL A 54 11.24 8.64 -13.17
CA VAL A 54 10.32 8.99 -12.08
C VAL A 54 11.09 9.14 -10.78
N HIS A 55 11.06 10.32 -10.20
CA HIS A 55 11.56 10.57 -8.85
C HIS A 55 10.41 10.52 -7.85
N THR A 56 10.47 9.62 -6.88
CA THR A 56 9.51 9.49 -5.77
C THR A 56 10.13 10.07 -4.51
N LEU A 57 9.68 11.24 -4.08
CA LEU A 57 10.06 11.82 -2.78
C LEU A 57 9.24 11.10 -1.70
N LYS A 58 9.87 10.19 -0.97
CA LYS A 58 9.24 9.37 0.07
C LYS A 58 8.95 10.20 1.32
N ASP A 59 9.99 10.83 1.85
CA ASP A 59 9.94 11.69 3.03
C ASP A 59 10.74 12.97 2.81
N ALA A 60 10.30 14.07 3.43
CA ALA A 60 11.07 15.32 3.62
C ALA A 60 10.47 15.97 4.88
N VAL A 61 11.08 15.71 6.04
CA VAL A 61 10.47 15.93 7.36
C VAL A 61 11.41 16.72 8.24
N LEU A 62 10.88 17.79 8.82
CA LEU A 62 11.49 18.51 9.94
C LEU A 62 10.74 18.08 11.21
N GLY A 63 11.47 17.51 12.18
CA GLY A 63 10.96 17.11 13.48
C GLY A 63 11.48 18.03 14.59
N TYR A 64 10.65 18.23 15.61
CA TYR A 64 10.99 18.95 16.82
C TYR A 64 10.50 18.18 18.05
N THR A 65 11.43 17.74 18.90
CA THR A 65 11.14 17.09 20.18
C THR A 65 10.87 18.16 21.22
N ALA A 66 9.59 18.50 21.42
CA ALA A 66 9.17 19.54 22.34
C ALA A 66 9.34 19.13 23.82
N SER A 67 9.19 17.83 24.10
CA SER A 67 9.50 17.19 25.38
C SER A 67 9.79 15.70 25.14
N PRO A 68 10.27 14.92 26.15
CA PRO A 68 10.47 13.48 25.99
C PRO A 68 9.22 12.72 25.56
N GLN A 69 8.03 13.31 25.74
CA GLN A 69 6.75 12.71 25.42
C GLN A 69 6.11 13.30 24.16
N VAL A 70 6.58 14.44 23.65
CA VAL A 70 5.92 15.17 22.55
C VAL A 70 6.87 15.39 21.38
N LEU A 71 6.51 14.82 20.24
CA LEU A 71 7.18 15.01 18.94
C LEU A 71 6.25 15.74 17.99
N VAL A 72 6.72 16.84 17.40
CA VAL A 72 6.04 17.58 16.35
C VAL A 72 6.84 17.42 15.06
N GLU A 73 6.18 17.06 13.97
CA GLU A 73 6.82 16.93 12.66
C GLU A 73 6.03 17.68 11.61
N ALA A 74 6.73 18.29 10.67
CA ALA A 74 6.14 18.97 9.52
C ALA A 74 6.90 18.62 8.24
N GLY A 75 6.17 18.55 7.12
CA GLY A 75 6.76 18.25 5.82
C GLY A 75 6.03 17.13 5.09
N ARG A 76 6.75 16.44 4.21
CA ARG A 76 6.24 15.24 3.53
C ARG A 76 6.48 14.01 4.40
N ILE A 77 5.42 13.45 4.96
CA ILE A 77 5.47 12.37 5.93
C ILE A 77 4.76 11.14 5.38
N ARG A 78 5.41 9.97 5.42
CA ARG A 78 4.76 8.69 5.17
C ARG A 78 4.02 8.22 6.41
N LEU A 79 2.80 8.68 6.57
CA LEU A 79 1.92 8.20 7.63
C LEU A 79 1.29 6.88 7.20
N ARG A 80 1.66 5.79 7.88
CA ARG A 80 1.15 4.45 7.63
C ARG A 80 0.39 3.98 8.86
N GLN A 81 -0.81 3.46 8.63
CA GLN A 81 -1.66 2.87 9.65
C GLN A 81 -2.00 1.43 9.26
N GLY A 82 -2.51 0.68 10.20
CA GLY A 82 -2.95 -0.69 9.97
C GLY A 82 -1.94 -1.76 10.37
N VAL A 83 -2.47 -2.95 10.63
CA VAL A 83 -1.77 -4.15 11.13
C VAL A 83 -1.79 -5.30 10.12
N ALA A 84 -2.72 -5.28 9.15
CA ALA A 84 -2.82 -6.30 8.10
C ALA A 84 -1.73 -6.13 7.04
N LEU A 85 -1.43 -7.20 6.31
CA LEU A 85 -0.36 -7.23 5.32
C LEU A 85 -0.85 -6.88 3.91
N GLY A 86 -1.97 -7.49 3.47
CA GLY A 86 -2.42 -7.41 2.08
C GLY A 86 -3.37 -6.24 1.79
N TYR A 87 -4.19 -5.84 2.75
CA TYR A 87 -5.13 -4.74 2.65
C TYR A 87 -5.25 -3.99 3.97
N ASN A 88 -5.13 -2.67 3.97
CA ASN A 88 -5.18 -1.83 5.16
C ASN A 88 -6.34 -0.83 5.08
N PRO A 89 -7.56 -1.19 5.51
CA PRO A 89 -8.71 -0.28 5.49
C PRO A 89 -8.53 0.97 6.34
N THR A 90 -7.70 0.94 7.37
CA THR A 90 -7.43 2.06 8.28
C THR A 90 -6.26 2.94 7.83
N ASP A 91 -5.56 2.59 6.75
CA ASP A 91 -4.50 3.43 6.17
C ASP A 91 -5.11 4.53 5.30
N PHE A 92 -5.66 5.56 5.94
CA PHE A 92 -6.41 6.64 5.31
C PHE A 92 -5.55 7.57 4.42
N PHE A 93 -4.22 7.48 4.49
CA PHE A 93 -3.29 8.28 3.69
C PHE A 93 -2.67 7.53 2.50
N ARG A 94 -3.17 6.34 2.16
CA ARG A 94 -2.65 5.52 1.07
C ARG A 94 -3.01 6.01 -0.34
N ASP A 95 -4.13 6.76 -0.50
CA ASP A 95 -4.57 7.27 -1.82
C ASP A 95 -3.47 8.11 -2.48
N GLY A 96 -3.10 7.74 -3.71
CA GLY A 96 -2.07 8.39 -4.50
C GLY A 96 -0.64 8.20 -3.98
N SER A 97 -0.43 7.33 -2.99
CA SER A 97 0.90 7.15 -2.38
C SER A 97 1.85 6.29 -3.21
N VAL A 98 1.38 5.46 -4.13
CA VAL A 98 2.22 4.66 -5.03
C VAL A 98 2.41 5.38 -6.34
N ARG A 99 3.65 5.77 -6.64
CA ARG A 99 4.03 6.44 -7.88
C ARG A 99 4.73 5.51 -8.87
N SER A 100 5.51 4.57 -8.33
CA SER A 100 6.19 3.55 -9.10
C SER A 100 6.11 2.20 -8.39
N GLU A 101 5.52 1.21 -9.05
CA GLU A 101 5.47 -0.15 -8.53
C GLU A 101 6.83 -0.82 -8.70
N VAL A 102 7.41 -1.26 -7.60
CA VAL A 102 8.77 -1.81 -7.53
C VAL A 102 8.77 -3.32 -7.45
N SER A 103 7.85 -3.89 -6.69
CA SER A 103 7.69 -5.32 -6.45
C SER A 103 6.27 -5.59 -5.96
N MET A 104 5.82 -6.82 -6.05
CA MET A 104 4.55 -7.27 -5.46
C MET A 104 4.67 -7.63 -3.98
N ASP A 105 5.88 -7.67 -3.45
CA ASP A 105 6.08 -7.85 -2.02
C ASP A 105 5.42 -6.73 -1.21
N PRO A 106 4.51 -7.05 -0.27
CA PRO A 106 3.79 -6.04 0.50
C PRO A 106 4.69 -5.07 1.29
N ALA A 107 5.81 -5.56 1.81
CA ALA A 107 6.77 -4.72 2.52
C ALA A 107 7.44 -3.72 1.58
N SER A 108 7.84 -4.17 0.40
CA SER A 108 8.40 -3.32 -0.65
C SER A 108 7.40 -2.27 -1.16
N LEU A 109 6.14 -2.65 -1.35
CA LEU A 109 5.08 -1.70 -1.73
C LEU A 109 4.88 -0.61 -0.68
N ARG A 110 4.90 -0.95 0.60
CA ARG A 110 4.77 0.02 1.70
C ARG A 110 5.99 0.93 1.81
N GLU A 111 7.19 0.40 1.61
CA GLU A 111 8.46 1.16 1.69
C GLU A 111 8.57 2.20 0.58
N ASN A 112 8.06 1.90 -0.61
CA ASN A 112 8.21 2.75 -1.79
C ASN A 112 7.07 3.74 -2.02
N ARG A 113 6.22 3.98 -1.01
CA ARG A 113 5.18 5.00 -1.05
C ARG A 113 5.76 6.39 -0.89
N GLN A 114 5.19 7.36 -1.60
CA GLN A 114 5.40 8.78 -1.32
C GLN A 114 4.55 9.23 -0.13
N GLY A 115 5.10 10.13 0.68
CA GLY A 115 4.38 10.74 1.81
C GLY A 115 3.36 11.78 1.37
N SER A 116 2.52 12.22 2.30
CA SER A 116 1.67 13.39 2.18
C SER A 116 2.29 14.58 2.91
N GLY A 117 2.09 15.80 2.38
CA GLY A 117 2.40 17.02 3.10
C GLY A 117 1.48 17.16 4.31
N MET A 118 2.04 17.27 5.51
CA MET A 118 1.26 17.35 6.75
C MET A 118 2.06 17.92 7.91
N VAL A 119 1.33 18.31 8.94
CA VAL A 119 1.85 18.49 10.30
C VAL A 119 1.34 17.32 11.13
N ARG A 120 2.22 16.70 11.92
CA ARG A 120 1.92 15.58 12.80
C ARG A 120 2.41 15.88 14.21
N VAL A 121 1.58 15.60 15.20
CA VAL A 121 1.92 15.65 16.62
C VAL A 121 1.72 14.28 17.20
N GLN A 122 2.73 13.78 17.90
CA GLN A 122 2.66 12.54 18.65
C GLN A 122 2.91 12.83 20.12
N GLN A 123 2.08 12.26 20.99
CA GLN A 123 2.22 12.38 22.43
C GLN A 123 2.20 10.99 23.06
N LEU A 124 3.22 10.67 23.84
CA LEU A 124 3.33 9.46 24.64
C LEU A 124 2.90 9.77 26.07
N GLY A 125 1.87 9.10 26.56
CA GLY A 125 1.38 9.22 27.93
C GLY A 125 1.51 7.90 28.72
N ALA A 126 1.18 7.95 30.00
CA ALA A 126 1.12 6.76 30.86
C ALA A 126 0.05 5.77 30.35
N ASP A 127 -1.10 6.27 29.91
CA ASP A 127 -2.26 5.47 29.49
C ASP A 127 -2.23 5.05 28.02
N GLY A 128 -1.28 5.55 27.23
CA GLY A 128 -1.18 5.25 25.80
C GLY A 128 -0.55 6.36 24.97
N ALA A 129 -0.70 6.24 23.65
CA ALA A 129 -0.14 7.17 22.68
C ALA A 129 -1.24 7.86 21.87
N TRP A 130 -1.15 9.18 21.74
CA TRP A 130 -1.97 9.98 20.86
C TRP A 130 -1.19 10.36 19.60
N LEU A 131 -1.88 10.39 18.47
CA LEU A 131 -1.38 10.93 17.22
C LEU A 131 -2.45 11.84 16.63
N PHE A 132 -2.06 13.07 16.31
CA PHE A 132 -2.84 13.99 15.51
C PHE A 132 -2.05 14.30 14.23
N ALA A 133 -2.71 14.27 13.06
CA ALA A 133 -2.14 14.69 11.79
C ALA A 133 -3.12 15.54 11.00
N TYR A 134 -2.62 16.65 10.44
CA TYR A 134 -3.38 17.50 9.52
C TYR A 134 -2.62 17.65 8.21
N SER A 135 -3.27 17.30 7.11
CA SER A 135 -2.74 17.36 5.75
C SER A 135 -3.54 18.38 4.95
N PRO A 136 -2.98 19.56 4.64
CA PRO A 136 -3.66 20.59 3.88
C PRO A 136 -3.79 20.18 2.40
N ARG A 137 -4.77 20.76 1.72
CA ARG A 137 -4.84 20.74 0.27
C ARG A 137 -3.73 21.64 -0.29
N LEU A 138 -2.81 21.07 -1.07
CA LEU A 138 -1.69 21.78 -1.68
C LEU A 138 -1.83 21.91 -3.21
N ALA A 139 -2.59 21.02 -3.85
CA ALA A 139 -2.79 21.02 -5.29
C ALA A 139 -4.15 20.44 -5.67
N GLN A 140 -4.56 20.63 -6.93
CA GLN A 140 -5.70 19.92 -7.50
C GLN A 140 -5.28 18.49 -7.86
N ARG A 141 -6.26 17.55 -7.90
CA ARG A 141 -6.04 16.19 -8.38
C ARG A 141 -5.84 16.18 -9.89
N LYS A 142 -4.60 16.27 -10.32
CA LYS A 142 -4.17 16.23 -11.73
C LYS A 142 -2.94 15.33 -11.85
N PRO A 143 -2.69 14.71 -13.01
CA PRO A 143 -1.44 14.02 -13.26
C PRO A 143 -0.24 14.94 -13.01
N ALA A 144 0.85 14.39 -12.50
CA ALA A 144 2.08 15.15 -12.34
C ALA A 144 2.59 15.60 -13.72
N PRO A 145 3.04 16.86 -13.86
CA PRO A 145 3.48 17.40 -15.16
C PRO A 145 4.80 16.79 -15.64
N SER A 146 5.57 16.15 -14.77
CA SER A 146 6.79 15.42 -15.11
C SER A 146 7.14 14.39 -14.02
N GLY A 147 7.99 13.42 -14.36
CA GLY A 147 8.50 12.42 -13.42
C GLY A 147 9.31 12.99 -12.26
N TRP A 148 9.81 14.23 -12.36
CA TRP A 148 10.53 14.95 -11.30
C TRP A 148 9.63 15.77 -10.37
N HIS A 149 8.38 16.01 -10.80
CA HIS A 149 7.44 16.79 -10.00
C HIS A 149 7.13 16.07 -8.67
N PRO A 150 7.05 16.78 -7.52
CA PRO A 150 6.76 16.17 -6.21
C PRO A 150 5.35 15.61 -6.07
N ASP A 151 4.48 15.76 -7.06
CA ASP A 151 3.16 15.13 -7.19
C ASP A 151 2.23 15.37 -5.98
N TRP A 152 2.15 16.64 -5.56
CA TRP A 152 1.22 17.05 -4.49
C TRP A 152 -0.24 16.78 -4.84
N GLY A 153 -0.58 16.79 -6.13
CA GLY A 153 -1.94 16.49 -6.61
C GLY A 153 -2.39 15.07 -6.33
N ALA A 154 -1.48 14.11 -6.23
CA ALA A 154 -1.82 12.74 -5.86
C ALA A 154 -2.14 12.60 -4.36
N THR A 155 -1.32 13.20 -3.49
CA THR A 155 -1.39 12.97 -2.04
C THR A 155 -2.07 14.10 -1.26
N ASN A 156 -2.14 15.31 -1.80
CA ASN A 156 -2.64 16.52 -1.11
C ASN A 156 -3.69 17.28 -1.92
N HIS A 157 -4.62 16.58 -2.57
CA HIS A 157 -5.71 17.21 -3.34
C HIS A 157 -6.92 17.61 -2.49
N GLN A 158 -6.95 17.25 -1.21
CA GLN A 158 -8.02 17.56 -0.25
C GLN A 158 -7.44 17.81 1.13
N HIS A 159 -8.15 18.61 1.96
CA HIS A 159 -7.85 18.71 3.38
C HIS A 159 -8.20 17.40 4.08
N ARG A 160 -7.30 16.89 4.92
CA ARG A 160 -7.51 15.68 5.71
C ARG A 160 -6.99 15.88 7.12
N ALA A 161 -7.67 15.30 8.10
CA ALA A 161 -7.20 15.21 9.47
C ALA A 161 -7.36 13.77 9.99
N LEU A 162 -6.46 13.36 10.87
CA LEU A 162 -6.49 12.08 11.55
C LEU A 162 -6.21 12.29 13.02
N LEU A 163 -7.06 11.72 13.86
CA LEU A 163 -6.83 11.52 15.29
C LEU A 163 -6.72 10.02 15.52
N ALA A 164 -5.67 9.58 16.19
CA ALA A 164 -5.53 8.19 16.60
C ALA A 164 -5.12 8.10 18.06
N PHE A 165 -5.65 7.09 18.75
CA PHE A 165 -5.29 6.76 20.12
C PHE A 165 -5.00 5.28 20.24
N ALA A 166 -3.85 4.95 20.81
CA ALA A 166 -3.43 3.59 21.11
C ALA A 166 -3.30 3.45 22.64
N PRO A 167 -4.30 2.85 23.30
CA PRO A 167 -4.24 2.60 24.73
C PRO A 167 -3.15 1.56 25.06
N ARG A 168 -2.62 1.62 26.26
CA ARG A 168 -1.68 0.62 26.78
C ARG A 168 -2.46 -0.49 27.50
N TRP A 169 -2.76 -1.58 26.78
CA TRP A 169 -3.54 -2.72 27.29
C TRP A 169 -2.68 -3.98 27.49
N GLY A 170 -1.71 -3.91 28.38
CA GLY A 170 -0.81 -5.04 28.64
C GLY A 170 0.17 -5.31 27.48
N GLU A 171 0.78 -6.51 27.47
CA GLU A 171 1.85 -6.87 26.52
C GLU A 171 1.36 -7.71 25.34
N SER A 172 0.25 -8.43 25.51
CA SER A 172 -0.25 -9.39 24.50
C SER A 172 -1.27 -8.81 23.52
N LEU A 173 -1.88 -7.65 23.81
CA LEU A 173 -2.91 -7.03 22.99
C LEU A 173 -2.53 -5.58 22.67
N SER A 174 -2.48 -5.25 21.38
CA SER A 174 -2.35 -3.89 20.85
C SER A 174 -3.65 -3.47 20.22
N ALA A 175 -4.13 -2.28 20.58
CA ALA A 175 -5.34 -1.69 20.01
C ALA A 175 -5.07 -0.24 19.58
N GLN A 176 -5.74 0.23 18.54
CA GLN A 176 -5.71 1.62 18.12
C GLN A 176 -7.07 2.02 17.56
N GLY A 177 -7.68 3.06 18.13
CA GLY A 177 -8.85 3.72 17.57
C GLY A 177 -8.44 4.89 16.67
N LEU A 178 -9.15 5.12 15.58
CA LEU A 178 -8.86 6.19 14.62
C LEU A 178 -10.13 6.93 14.24
N LEU A 179 -10.00 8.26 14.06
CA LEU A 179 -11.02 9.11 13.45
C LEU A 179 -10.38 9.90 12.31
N HIS A 180 -10.86 9.67 11.10
CA HIS A 180 -10.38 10.35 9.89
C HIS A 180 -11.44 11.28 9.33
N LEU A 181 -11.04 12.52 9.08
CA LEU A 181 -11.85 13.55 8.45
C LEU A 181 -11.25 13.91 7.09
N ARG A 182 -12.08 13.99 6.06
CA ARG A 182 -11.69 14.36 4.70
C ARG A 182 -12.68 15.38 4.14
N GLN A 183 -12.20 16.45 3.56
CA GLN A 183 -12.99 17.50 2.96
C GLN A 183 -14.02 16.91 1.96
N GLY A 184 -15.30 17.31 2.10
CA GLY A 184 -16.39 16.83 1.23
C GLY A 184 -16.88 15.41 1.50
N HIS A 185 -16.42 14.76 2.57
CA HIS A 185 -16.78 13.39 2.93
C HIS A 185 -17.19 13.32 4.41
N SER A 186 -18.03 12.35 4.74
CA SER A 186 -18.36 12.04 6.13
C SER A 186 -17.17 11.48 6.90
N ALA A 187 -17.17 11.65 8.21
CA ALA A 187 -16.16 11.07 9.10
C ALA A 187 -16.05 9.55 8.92
N GLN A 188 -14.81 9.04 8.97
CA GLN A 188 -14.51 7.62 8.92
C GLN A 188 -13.89 7.20 10.25
N TRP A 189 -14.44 6.16 10.85
CA TRP A 189 -13.91 5.52 12.06
C TRP A 189 -13.01 4.36 11.68
N GLY A 190 -11.98 4.12 12.48
CA GLY A 190 -11.08 3.01 12.31
C GLY A 190 -10.76 2.31 13.63
N LEU A 191 -10.49 1.01 13.55
CA LEU A 191 -10.02 0.19 14.66
C LEU A 191 -8.96 -0.78 14.14
N ASN A 192 -7.80 -0.78 14.79
CA ASN A 192 -6.75 -1.78 14.59
C ASN A 192 -6.61 -2.58 15.87
N LEU A 193 -6.60 -3.89 15.75
CA LEU A 193 -6.34 -4.82 16.83
C LEU A 193 -5.28 -5.82 16.39
N SER A 194 -4.31 -6.11 17.24
CA SER A 194 -3.43 -7.27 17.08
C SER A 194 -3.10 -7.88 18.42
N GLY A 195 -3.09 -9.20 18.48
CA GLY A 195 -2.88 -9.91 19.72
C GLY A 195 -2.11 -11.21 19.53
N LEU A 196 -1.31 -11.56 20.52
CA LEU A 196 -0.63 -12.85 20.61
C LEU A 196 -1.66 -13.93 20.95
N VAL A 197 -1.83 -14.92 20.06
CA VAL A 197 -2.62 -16.14 20.30
C VAL A 197 -1.75 -17.13 21.06
N ASP A 198 -0.50 -17.25 20.64
CA ASP A 198 0.56 -17.99 21.29
C ASP A 198 1.93 -17.35 20.97
N GLN A 199 3.04 -17.96 21.41
CA GLN A 199 4.40 -17.43 21.21
C GLN A 199 4.83 -17.30 19.74
N ALA A 200 4.13 -17.96 18.81
CA ALA A 200 4.47 -18.02 17.41
C ALA A 200 3.37 -17.42 16.50
N THR A 201 2.18 -17.12 17.05
CA THR A 201 1.00 -16.73 16.31
C THR A 201 0.45 -15.39 16.77
N VAL A 202 0.29 -14.45 15.83
CA VAL A 202 -0.38 -13.16 16.04
C VAL A 202 -1.65 -13.14 15.21
N ALA A 203 -2.80 -12.90 15.83
CA ALA A 203 -4.03 -12.56 15.14
C ALA A 203 -4.17 -11.05 15.00
N HIS A 204 -4.80 -10.59 13.90
CA HIS A 204 -5.02 -9.16 13.67
C HIS A 204 -6.36 -8.89 13.01
N LEU A 205 -6.88 -7.71 13.29
CA LEU A 205 -8.12 -7.18 12.73
C LEU A 205 -7.95 -5.69 12.45
N GLU A 206 -8.27 -5.28 11.22
CA GLU A 206 -8.48 -3.89 10.85
C GLU A 206 -9.93 -3.68 10.44
N TRP A 207 -10.54 -2.63 10.95
CA TRP A 207 -11.89 -2.25 10.58
C TRP A 207 -11.94 -0.74 10.36
N ALA A 208 -12.60 -0.33 9.26
CA ALA A 208 -12.93 1.07 9.01
C ALA A 208 -14.38 1.18 8.57
N ALA A 209 -15.08 2.22 9.04
CA ALA A 209 -16.48 2.44 8.71
C ALA A 209 -16.84 3.92 8.68
N GLY A 210 -17.87 4.24 7.89
CA GLY A 210 -18.46 5.57 7.80
C GLY A 210 -19.48 5.64 6.66
N GLN A 211 -20.16 6.78 6.56
CA GLN A 211 -21.04 7.02 5.42
C GLN A 211 -20.18 7.26 4.16
N ALA A 212 -20.46 6.52 3.09
CA ALA A 212 -19.74 6.62 1.83
C ALA A 212 -20.62 6.24 0.63
N ARG A 213 -20.31 6.81 -0.52
CA ARG A 213 -20.80 6.34 -1.83
C ARG A 213 -20.14 5.01 -2.19
N THR A 214 -20.57 4.34 -3.24
CA THR A 214 -19.82 3.20 -3.79
C THR A 214 -18.57 3.70 -4.50
N GLN A 215 -17.57 2.83 -4.65
CA GLN A 215 -16.33 3.14 -5.39
C GLN A 215 -16.61 3.56 -6.84
N TRP A 216 -17.64 3.00 -7.47
CA TRP A 216 -18.06 3.38 -8.83
C TRP A 216 -18.47 4.85 -8.89
N HIS A 217 -19.31 5.31 -7.95
CA HIS A 217 -19.73 6.72 -7.89
C HIS A 217 -18.57 7.65 -7.55
N GLU A 218 -17.64 7.22 -6.69
CA GLU A 218 -16.43 8.00 -6.37
C GLU A 218 -15.49 8.11 -7.58
N ALA A 219 -15.26 7.00 -8.29
CA ALA A 219 -14.33 6.96 -9.42
C ALA A 219 -14.77 7.80 -10.62
N LEU A 220 -16.08 7.90 -10.83
CA LEU A 220 -16.68 8.63 -11.97
C LEU A 220 -17.25 9.99 -11.55
N ASP A 221 -17.06 10.39 -10.29
CA ASP A 221 -17.62 11.60 -9.69
C ASP A 221 -19.14 11.73 -9.91
N LEU A 222 -19.85 10.61 -9.82
CA LEU A 222 -21.30 10.56 -9.99
C LEU A 222 -22.01 10.85 -8.66
N PRO A 223 -23.18 11.50 -8.67
CA PRO A 223 -24.04 11.56 -7.51
C PRO A 223 -24.49 10.14 -7.11
N GLY A 224 -24.60 9.87 -5.83
CA GLY A 224 -25.03 8.56 -5.35
C GLY A 224 -25.36 8.55 -3.87
N PRO A 225 -26.14 7.56 -3.40
CA PRO A 225 -26.56 7.47 -2.02
C PRO A 225 -25.36 7.22 -1.10
N GLN A 226 -25.22 8.07 -0.09
CA GLN A 226 -24.31 7.79 1.01
C GLN A 226 -24.99 6.81 1.96
N ARG A 227 -24.29 5.71 2.27
CA ARG A 227 -24.75 4.70 3.21
C ARG A 227 -23.61 4.34 4.15
N TRP A 228 -23.94 3.87 5.33
CA TRP A 228 -22.94 3.31 6.23
C TRP A 228 -22.30 2.07 5.59
N ARG A 229 -20.97 2.11 5.45
CA ARG A 229 -20.21 1.05 4.79
C ARG A 229 -19.01 0.67 5.63
N HIS A 230 -18.73 -0.63 5.66
CA HIS A 230 -17.63 -1.21 6.41
C HIS A 230 -16.55 -1.71 5.46
N ARG A 231 -15.30 -1.62 5.89
CA ARG A 231 -14.13 -2.22 5.27
C ARG A 231 -13.39 -2.99 6.35
N LEU A 232 -12.90 -4.18 6.04
CA LEU A 232 -12.31 -5.07 7.03
C LEU A 232 -11.14 -5.85 6.40
N ALA A 233 -10.09 -6.04 7.19
CA ALA A 233 -9.06 -7.03 6.96
C ALA A 233 -8.84 -7.79 8.28
N ALA A 234 -8.97 -9.11 8.24
CA ALA A 234 -8.80 -9.95 9.41
C ALA A 234 -7.94 -11.16 9.05
N GLY A 235 -7.03 -11.53 9.92
CA GLY A 235 -6.15 -12.64 9.64
C GLY A 235 -5.24 -13.03 10.80
N ALA A 236 -4.32 -13.93 10.50
CA ALA A 236 -3.30 -14.36 11.43
C ALA A 236 -1.96 -14.58 10.72
N THR A 237 -0.89 -14.38 11.48
CA THR A 237 0.49 -14.66 11.07
C THR A 237 1.11 -15.64 12.04
N HIS A 238 1.63 -16.75 11.53
CA HIS A 238 2.33 -17.77 12.29
C HIS A 238 3.77 -17.90 11.81
N THR A 239 4.73 -17.92 12.75
CA THR A 239 6.15 -18.11 12.44
C THR A 239 6.65 -19.42 13.05
N THR A 240 7.09 -20.35 12.22
CA THR A 240 7.63 -21.64 12.66
C THR A 240 9.05 -21.51 13.20
N ARG A 241 9.52 -22.53 13.92
CA ARG A 241 10.92 -22.63 14.39
C ARG A 241 11.95 -22.63 13.25
N HIS A 242 11.54 -23.02 12.04
CA HIS A 242 12.38 -23.03 10.83
C HIS A 242 12.35 -21.71 10.05
N LYS A 243 11.97 -20.60 10.70
CA LYS A 243 11.91 -19.23 10.12
C LYS A 243 10.94 -19.11 8.93
N LEU A 244 9.96 -20.01 8.82
CA LEU A 244 8.87 -19.89 7.87
C LEU A 244 7.74 -19.10 8.53
N THR A 245 7.43 -17.92 7.98
CA THR A 245 6.32 -17.06 8.40
C THR A 245 5.19 -17.20 7.39
N LEU A 246 4.01 -17.55 7.85
CA LEU A 246 2.78 -17.71 7.06
C LEU A 246 1.75 -16.69 7.53
N THR A 247 1.16 -15.95 6.59
CA THR A 247 0.07 -15.01 6.85
C THR A 247 -1.13 -15.39 5.99
N ALA A 248 -2.31 -15.44 6.59
CA ALA A 248 -3.58 -15.63 5.89
C ALA A 248 -4.55 -14.50 6.30
N GLU A 249 -5.20 -13.88 5.32
CA GLU A 249 -6.14 -12.77 5.55
C GLU A 249 -7.41 -12.90 4.71
N LEU A 250 -8.53 -12.48 5.30
CA LEU A 250 -9.79 -12.23 4.65
C LEU A 250 -9.97 -10.71 4.50
N HIS A 251 -10.28 -10.26 3.29
CA HIS A 251 -10.54 -8.86 3.00
C HIS A 251 -12.00 -8.63 2.61
N TYR A 252 -12.60 -7.59 3.17
CA TYR A 252 -13.95 -7.13 2.84
C TYR A 252 -13.95 -5.63 2.58
N ASN A 253 -14.55 -5.23 1.47
CA ASN A 253 -14.75 -3.83 1.12
C ASN A 253 -16.21 -3.56 0.75
N GLY A 254 -16.99 -3.02 1.68
CA GLY A 254 -18.41 -2.72 1.49
C GLY A 254 -18.69 -1.55 0.54
N THR A 255 -17.67 -0.77 0.15
CA THR A 255 -17.78 0.28 -0.88
C THR A 255 -17.64 -0.29 -2.30
N ALA A 256 -17.01 -1.46 -2.44
CA ALA A 256 -16.76 -2.14 -3.70
C ALA A 256 -17.97 -3.01 -4.14
N PRO A 257 -18.13 -3.28 -5.44
CA PRO A 257 -19.20 -4.11 -5.98
C PRO A 257 -19.09 -5.56 -5.51
N GLY A 258 -20.23 -6.16 -5.18
CA GLY A 258 -20.41 -7.60 -5.04
C GLY A 258 -20.61 -8.26 -6.41
N ARG A 259 -20.88 -9.58 -6.44
CA ARG A 259 -20.88 -10.37 -7.68
C ARG A 259 -21.84 -9.82 -8.75
N SER A 260 -23.10 -9.58 -8.44
CA SER A 260 -24.07 -9.05 -9.41
C SER A 260 -23.71 -7.65 -9.90
N ALA A 261 -23.33 -6.75 -8.99
CA ALA A 261 -22.90 -5.41 -9.36
C ALA A 261 -21.62 -5.43 -10.19
N TRP A 262 -20.67 -6.32 -9.90
CA TRP A 262 -19.45 -6.48 -10.71
C TRP A 262 -19.74 -6.96 -12.12
N GLN A 263 -20.68 -7.91 -12.28
CA GLN A 263 -21.13 -8.37 -13.59
C GLN A 263 -21.79 -7.22 -14.38
N ALA A 264 -22.64 -6.42 -13.74
CA ALA A 264 -23.25 -5.25 -14.36
C ALA A 264 -22.20 -4.22 -14.84
N LEU A 265 -21.20 -3.92 -13.99
CA LEU A 265 -20.11 -2.99 -14.34
C LEU A 265 -19.29 -3.44 -15.56
N ARG A 266 -19.15 -4.73 -15.79
CA ARG A 266 -18.47 -5.25 -16.98
C ARG A 266 -19.26 -5.04 -18.28
N GLY A 267 -20.55 -4.76 -18.20
CA GLY A 267 -21.42 -4.35 -19.30
C GLY A 267 -21.45 -2.86 -19.56
N GLU A 268 -20.88 -2.04 -18.68
CA GLU A 268 -20.77 -0.59 -18.85
C GLU A 268 -19.77 -0.21 -19.97
N PRO A 269 -19.83 1.01 -20.51
CA PRO A 269 -18.87 1.47 -21.51
C PRO A 269 -17.42 1.29 -21.02
N LEU A 270 -16.58 0.68 -21.85
CA LEU A 270 -15.20 0.33 -21.51
C LEU A 270 -14.38 1.50 -20.91
N PRO A 271 -14.49 2.77 -21.41
CA PRO A 271 -13.78 3.89 -20.80
C PRO A 271 -14.17 4.13 -19.35
N ALA A 272 -15.45 4.06 -18.98
CA ALA A 272 -15.93 4.22 -17.61
C ALA A 272 -15.43 3.08 -16.70
N TYR A 273 -15.47 1.84 -17.20
CA TYR A 273 -14.91 0.69 -16.47
C TYR A 273 -13.40 0.86 -16.24
N LEU A 274 -12.64 1.27 -17.24
CA LEU A 274 -11.18 1.49 -17.10
C LEU A 274 -10.87 2.67 -16.17
N GLN A 275 -11.67 3.73 -16.16
CA GLN A 275 -11.55 4.84 -15.20
C GLN A 275 -11.75 4.34 -13.76
N TYR A 276 -12.78 3.52 -13.52
CA TYR A 276 -12.99 2.89 -12.22
C TYR A 276 -11.79 2.03 -11.78
N ARG A 277 -11.24 1.23 -12.69
CA ARG A 277 -10.08 0.37 -12.40
C ARG A 277 -8.81 1.20 -12.10
N ALA A 278 -8.58 2.26 -12.86
CA ALA A 278 -7.47 3.19 -12.62
C ALA A 278 -7.62 3.88 -11.25
N TRP A 279 -8.84 4.32 -10.91
CA TRP A 279 -9.14 4.90 -9.61
C TRP A 279 -8.85 3.90 -8.46
N SER A 280 -9.31 2.65 -8.58
CA SER A 280 -9.11 1.64 -7.54
C SER A 280 -7.63 1.34 -7.29
N LEU A 281 -6.82 1.30 -8.36
CA LEU A 281 -5.36 1.14 -8.26
C LEU A 281 -4.71 2.35 -7.59
N GLN A 282 -5.08 3.57 -7.97
CA GLN A 282 -4.55 4.80 -7.38
C GLN A 282 -4.92 4.93 -5.91
N ALA A 283 -6.18 4.61 -5.55
CA ALA A 283 -6.67 4.64 -4.17
C ALA A 283 -6.14 3.48 -3.32
N LEU A 284 -5.46 2.49 -3.93
CA LEU A 284 -5.05 1.22 -3.29
C LEU A 284 -6.23 0.51 -2.61
N GLU A 285 -7.40 0.56 -3.26
CA GLU A 285 -8.61 -0.10 -2.79
C GLU A 285 -8.87 -1.38 -3.61
N PRO A 286 -9.25 -2.51 -2.98
CA PRO A 286 -9.74 -3.67 -3.71
C PRO A 286 -10.92 -3.26 -4.61
N PRO A 287 -10.90 -3.59 -5.92
CA PRO A 287 -11.98 -3.21 -6.83
C PRO A 287 -13.23 -4.07 -6.66
N THR A 288 -13.17 -5.12 -5.85
CA THR A 288 -14.25 -6.04 -5.56
C THR A 288 -14.43 -6.21 -4.06
N ARG A 289 -15.60 -6.73 -3.65
CA ARG A 289 -16.02 -6.75 -2.25
C ARG A 289 -15.26 -7.73 -1.37
N TRP A 290 -14.84 -8.90 -1.88
CA TRP A 290 -14.24 -9.97 -1.11
C TRP A 290 -13.00 -10.54 -1.75
N ALA A 291 -11.96 -10.68 -0.96
CA ALA A 291 -10.73 -11.37 -1.38
C ALA A 291 -10.13 -12.19 -0.24
N LEU A 292 -9.35 -13.20 -0.61
CA LEU A 292 -8.45 -13.94 0.28
C LEU A 292 -7.01 -13.62 -0.12
N PHE A 293 -6.18 -13.47 0.88
CA PHE A 293 -4.77 -13.17 0.72
C PHE A 293 -3.95 -14.13 1.57
N PHE A 294 -2.91 -14.72 0.96
CA PHE A 294 -1.95 -15.58 1.61
C PHE A 294 -0.55 -15.10 1.27
N HIS A 295 0.30 -15.06 2.27
CA HIS A 295 1.71 -14.71 2.11
C HIS A 295 2.57 -15.66 2.91
N ALA A 296 3.68 -16.10 2.35
CA ALA A 296 4.67 -16.90 3.03
C ALA A 296 6.06 -16.31 2.79
N THR A 297 6.88 -16.27 3.83
CA THR A 297 8.31 -15.94 3.73
C THR A 297 9.11 -16.97 4.52
N TRP A 298 10.02 -17.64 3.86
CA TRP A 298 10.93 -18.59 4.46
C TRP A 298 12.35 -18.04 4.39
N LYS A 299 12.86 -17.55 5.53
CA LYS A 299 14.22 -17.01 5.63
C LYS A 299 15.24 -18.14 5.77
N ASP A 300 16.39 -17.99 5.10
CA ASP A 300 17.46 -18.98 5.09
C ASP A 300 16.94 -20.38 4.69
N ALA A 301 16.10 -20.46 3.67
CA ALA A 301 15.26 -21.62 3.36
C ALA A 301 16.04 -22.91 3.09
N LEU A 302 16.99 -22.91 2.18
CA LEU A 302 17.78 -24.06 1.78
C LEU A 302 19.26 -23.90 2.16
N MET A 303 19.70 -22.65 2.29
CA MET A 303 21.05 -22.27 2.69
C MET A 303 21.02 -20.87 3.32
N PRO A 304 22.01 -20.52 4.17
CA PRO A 304 22.12 -19.18 4.74
C PRO A 304 22.09 -18.09 3.68
N GLY A 305 21.27 -17.07 3.91
CA GLY A 305 21.11 -15.92 3.00
C GLY A 305 20.10 -16.13 1.87
N LEU A 306 19.55 -17.32 1.64
CA LEU A 306 18.50 -17.54 0.63
C LEU A 306 17.11 -17.43 1.26
N ASP A 307 16.37 -16.40 0.90
CA ASP A 307 14.99 -16.20 1.32
C ASP A 307 14.03 -16.55 0.18
N LEU A 308 12.97 -17.30 0.47
CA LEU A 308 11.88 -17.60 -0.45
C LEU A 308 10.61 -16.91 0.04
N SER A 309 9.95 -16.19 -0.86
CA SER A 309 8.68 -15.55 -0.56
C SER A 309 7.63 -15.91 -1.59
N SER A 310 6.37 -16.01 -1.16
CA SER A 310 5.23 -16.23 -2.04
C SER A 310 4.03 -15.41 -1.61
N LEU A 311 3.21 -15.03 -2.59
CA LEU A 311 1.96 -14.32 -2.38
C LEU A 311 0.88 -14.96 -3.25
N TRP A 312 -0.27 -15.21 -2.66
CA TRP A 312 -1.46 -15.68 -3.35
C TRP A 312 -2.64 -14.76 -3.01
N HIS A 313 -3.20 -14.11 -4.03
CA HIS A 313 -4.34 -13.23 -3.90
C HIS A 313 -5.49 -13.77 -4.76
N LEU A 314 -6.61 -14.11 -4.11
CA LEU A 314 -7.80 -14.67 -4.75
C LEU A 314 -8.97 -13.70 -4.59
N ASP A 315 -9.49 -13.23 -5.71
CA ASP A 315 -10.74 -12.51 -5.73
C ASP A 315 -11.92 -13.49 -5.61
N ARG A 316 -12.81 -13.26 -4.63
CA ARG A 316 -13.98 -14.13 -4.37
C ARG A 316 -15.23 -13.69 -5.13
N VAL A 317 -15.19 -12.53 -5.76
CA VAL A 317 -16.31 -11.99 -6.55
C VAL A 317 -16.25 -12.48 -7.99
N ASP A 318 -15.08 -12.36 -8.65
CA ASP A 318 -14.89 -12.73 -10.05
C ASP A 318 -14.01 -13.97 -10.27
N THR A 319 -13.54 -14.60 -9.19
CA THR A 319 -12.73 -15.82 -9.18
C THR A 319 -11.35 -15.69 -9.82
N SER A 320 -10.94 -14.48 -10.16
CA SER A 320 -9.60 -14.23 -10.66
C SER A 320 -8.55 -14.33 -9.54
N ARG A 321 -7.31 -14.58 -9.93
CA ARG A 321 -6.23 -14.81 -8.95
C ARG A 321 -4.89 -14.32 -9.45
N ARG A 322 -4.05 -13.93 -8.50
CA ARG A 322 -2.63 -13.61 -8.71
C ARG A 322 -1.79 -14.51 -7.85
N PHE A 323 -0.72 -15.00 -8.43
CA PHE A 323 0.34 -15.71 -7.74
C PHE A 323 1.68 -15.02 -8.01
N TRP A 324 2.50 -14.88 -6.98
CA TRP A 324 3.84 -14.31 -7.07
C TRP A 324 4.79 -15.12 -6.22
N LEU A 325 6.02 -15.32 -6.71
CA LEU A 325 7.13 -15.97 -6.04
C LEU A 325 8.37 -15.09 -6.14
N GLU A 326 9.19 -15.09 -5.10
CA GLU A 326 10.52 -14.51 -5.10
C GLU A 326 11.51 -15.47 -4.44
N ALA A 327 12.67 -15.66 -5.08
CA ALA A 327 13.86 -16.23 -4.47
C ALA A 327 14.90 -15.10 -4.39
N ARG A 328 15.31 -14.74 -3.16
CA ARG A 328 16.27 -13.66 -2.88
C ARG A 328 17.48 -14.20 -2.16
N TYR A 329 18.66 -14.03 -2.75
CA TYR A 329 19.92 -14.29 -2.09
C TYR A 329 20.50 -12.99 -1.53
N ARG A 330 20.68 -12.93 -0.21
CA ARG A 330 21.28 -11.81 0.52
C ARG A 330 22.79 -12.00 0.63
N GLY A 331 23.55 -11.30 -0.20
CA GLY A 331 25.00 -11.26 -0.11
C GLY A 331 25.50 -10.18 0.87
N LYS A 332 26.81 -10.08 1.03
CA LYS A 332 27.42 -9.09 1.93
C LYS A 332 27.29 -7.65 1.42
N ALA A 333 27.44 -7.44 0.13
CA ALA A 333 27.43 -6.12 -0.51
C ALA A 333 26.28 -5.94 -1.50
N PHE A 334 25.60 -7.02 -1.87
CA PHE A 334 24.49 -6.98 -2.83
C PHE A 334 23.50 -8.11 -2.58
N ASP A 335 22.25 -7.88 -2.97
CA ASP A 335 21.19 -8.89 -3.03
C ASP A 335 20.88 -9.20 -4.49
N VAL A 336 20.59 -10.46 -4.79
CA VAL A 336 20.06 -10.89 -6.09
C VAL A 336 18.70 -11.50 -5.86
N ALA A 337 17.67 -11.07 -6.59
CA ALA A 337 16.34 -11.66 -6.49
C ALA A 337 15.78 -12.00 -7.87
N LEU A 338 15.24 -13.21 -7.99
CA LEU A 338 14.46 -13.68 -9.12
C LEU A 338 12.99 -13.72 -8.69
N GLN A 339 12.13 -13.04 -9.44
CA GLN A 339 10.69 -12.98 -9.18
C GLN A 339 9.92 -13.61 -10.34
N TRP A 340 8.86 -14.29 -10.04
CA TRP A 340 7.87 -14.78 -10.99
C TRP A 340 6.46 -14.42 -10.54
N GLN A 341 5.65 -13.93 -11.49
CA GLN A 341 4.27 -13.57 -11.26
C GLN A 341 3.38 -14.20 -12.33
N ARG A 342 2.21 -14.65 -11.92
CA ARG A 342 1.13 -15.11 -12.81
C ARG A 342 -0.19 -14.47 -12.41
N ASN A 343 -0.87 -13.87 -13.39
CA ASN A 343 -2.22 -13.37 -13.29
C ASN A 343 -3.16 -14.32 -14.05
N HIS A 344 -4.29 -14.67 -13.46
CA HIS A 344 -5.29 -15.54 -14.07
C HIS A 344 -6.70 -15.00 -13.81
N GLY A 345 -7.52 -14.95 -14.85
CA GLY A 345 -8.91 -14.51 -14.78
C GLY A 345 -9.48 -14.27 -16.17
N ALA A 346 -10.80 -14.14 -16.25
CA ALA A 346 -11.48 -13.75 -17.48
C ALA A 346 -11.06 -12.31 -17.89
N PRO A 347 -11.16 -11.92 -19.15
CA PRO A 347 -10.99 -10.52 -19.58
C PRO A 347 -11.84 -9.60 -18.70
N LEU A 348 -11.31 -8.42 -18.37
CA LEU A 348 -11.95 -7.45 -17.47
C LEU A 348 -12.16 -7.91 -16.02
N SER A 349 -11.69 -9.10 -15.61
CA SER A 349 -11.65 -9.46 -14.18
C SER A 349 -10.54 -8.70 -13.43
N GLN A 350 -10.52 -8.78 -12.10
CA GLN A 350 -9.51 -8.06 -11.29
C GLN A 350 -8.08 -8.36 -11.75
N PHE A 351 -7.74 -9.61 -11.97
CA PHE A 351 -6.40 -10.00 -12.39
C PHE A 351 -6.30 -10.34 -13.88
N GLY A 352 -7.42 -10.59 -14.58
CA GLY A 352 -7.43 -10.81 -16.02
C GLY A 352 -7.26 -9.55 -16.87
N LEU A 353 -7.54 -8.36 -16.30
CA LEU A 353 -7.32 -7.07 -16.98
C LEU A 353 -5.82 -6.70 -17.10
N TRP A 354 -4.95 -7.29 -16.29
CA TRP A 354 -3.52 -6.97 -16.35
C TRP A 354 -2.93 -7.40 -17.69
N PRO A 355 -2.15 -6.53 -18.37
CA PRO A 355 -1.62 -6.82 -19.71
C PRO A 355 -0.74 -8.07 -19.75
N ALA A 356 0.01 -8.32 -18.68
CA ALA A 356 0.90 -9.45 -18.57
C ALA A 356 0.24 -10.62 -17.80
N ALA A 357 0.01 -11.75 -18.48
CA ALA A 357 -0.41 -12.99 -17.85
C ALA A 357 0.70 -13.59 -16.97
N ARG A 358 1.96 -13.47 -17.42
CA ARG A 358 3.15 -13.93 -16.71
C ARG A 358 4.23 -12.86 -16.78
N ARG A 359 5.00 -12.75 -15.70
CA ARG A 359 6.14 -11.83 -15.63
C ARG A 359 7.28 -12.50 -14.88
N TRP A 360 8.49 -12.37 -15.42
CA TRP A 360 9.73 -12.68 -14.75
C TRP A 360 10.50 -11.38 -14.51
N GLU A 361 11.16 -11.28 -13.37
CA GLU A 361 12.00 -10.14 -13.06
C GLU A 361 13.25 -10.61 -12.32
N LEU A 362 14.43 -10.27 -12.85
CA LEU A 362 15.71 -10.41 -12.16
C LEU A 362 16.14 -9.05 -11.67
N SER A 363 16.43 -8.93 -10.39
CA SER A 363 16.93 -7.70 -9.77
C SER A 363 18.22 -7.94 -9.01
N VAL A 364 19.13 -6.95 -9.10
CA VAL A 364 20.34 -6.87 -8.30
C VAL A 364 20.30 -5.56 -7.54
N ARG A 365 20.50 -5.60 -6.23
CA ARG A 365 20.56 -4.42 -5.36
C ARG A 365 21.94 -4.37 -4.72
N ARG A 366 22.58 -3.22 -4.81
CA ARG A 366 23.85 -2.93 -4.14
C ARG A 366 23.63 -1.89 -3.06
N TYR A 367 24.31 -2.06 -1.95
CA TYR A 367 24.31 -1.11 -0.82
C TYR A 367 25.67 -0.38 -0.77
N PHE A 368 25.65 0.93 -0.47
CA PHE A 368 26.82 1.81 -0.41
C PHE A 368 26.97 2.42 0.97
#